data_4cb29ff731405de049b280bef005d73d
#
_entry.id   4cb29ff731405de049b280bef005d73d
#
_cell.length_a   1.000
_cell.length_b   1.000
_cell.length_c   1.000
_cell.angle_alpha   90.00
_cell.angle_beta   90.00
_cell.angle_gamma   90.00
#
_symmetry.space_group_name_H-M   'P 1'
#
loop_
_entity.id
_entity.type
_entity.pdbx_description
1 polymer ?
#
loop_
_entity_poly.entity_id
_entity_poly.type
_entity_poly.pdbx_seq_one_letter_code
_entity_poly.pdbx_strand_id
1 'polypeptide(L)'
;LASSAASDVYKRQLDDREVAIKILKDEYLNNEEFIRRFKNESKAIATLSHPNIVKVYDVSFGDMIQYIVMEYIDGITLKEYFDQQGIIEWKEALYLTSQVLKALQHAHEHGIVHRDIKPQNIMLLQDGTIKVTDFGIARFSDKATRTMTEHAIGSVHYISPEQARGEATDGKSDIYSVGVMLYEMLRGKLPFDADSAVSCLLYTSPSPRDYAASR
;
A
#
# COMPACT_ATOMS: atom_id res chain seq x y z
N LEU A 1 -12.67 -1.08 8.42
CA LEU A 1 -11.58 -0.13 8.21
C LEU A 1 -10.23 -0.85 8.26
N ALA A 2 -9.41 -0.66 7.22
CA ALA A 2 -8.10 -1.31 7.16
C ALA A 2 -7.18 -0.76 8.27
N SER A 3 -6.73 -1.64 9.17
CA SER A 3 -5.69 -1.34 10.17
C SER A 3 -4.35 -1.77 9.59
N SER A 4 -3.32 -0.94 9.75
CA SER A 4 -1.94 -1.32 9.40
C SER A 4 -1.21 -1.91 10.59
N ALA A 5 -0.05 -2.57 10.36
CA ALA A 5 0.75 -3.11 11.46
C ALA A 5 1.10 -2.04 12.52
N ALA A 6 1.32 -0.80 12.09
CA ALA A 6 1.78 0.30 12.94
C ALA A 6 0.67 1.25 13.44
N SER A 7 -0.58 1.11 12.96
CA SER A 7 -1.65 2.07 13.30
C SER A 7 -3.03 1.44 13.22
N ASP A 8 -3.97 2.00 13.98
CA ASP A 8 -5.38 1.66 13.96
C ASP A 8 -6.19 2.78 13.28
N VAL A 9 -7.27 2.41 12.59
CA VAL A 9 -8.12 3.35 11.87
C VAL A 9 -9.53 3.37 12.46
N TYR A 10 -10.04 4.57 12.74
CA TYR A 10 -11.34 4.80 13.35
C TYR A 10 -12.19 5.72 12.49
N LYS A 11 -13.48 5.41 12.34
CA LYS A 11 -14.47 6.34 11.78
C LYS A 11 -14.89 7.33 12.86
N ARG A 12 -14.90 8.63 12.54
CA ARG A 12 -15.35 9.73 13.40
C ARG A 12 -16.13 10.78 12.60
N GLN A 13 -16.91 11.57 13.29
CA GLN A 13 -17.58 12.73 12.71
C GLN A 13 -16.89 14.00 13.20
N LEU A 14 -16.47 14.85 12.26
CA LEU A 14 -15.86 16.15 12.50
C LEU A 14 -16.55 17.19 11.59
N ASP A 15 -17.03 18.29 12.17
CA ASP A 15 -17.69 19.38 11.43
C ASP A 15 -18.76 18.88 10.44
N ASP A 16 -19.66 18.01 10.90
CA ASP A 16 -20.71 17.35 10.11
C ASP A 16 -20.22 16.45 8.96
N ARG A 17 -18.93 16.13 8.93
CA ARG A 17 -18.32 15.19 7.96
C ARG A 17 -17.85 13.91 8.63
N GLU A 18 -18.05 12.80 7.94
CA GLU A 18 -17.44 11.54 8.32
C GLU A 18 -15.96 11.55 7.91
N VAL A 19 -15.08 11.17 8.83
CA VAL A 19 -13.64 11.09 8.63
C VAL A 19 -13.10 9.75 9.12
N ALA A 20 -12.01 9.31 8.52
CA ALA A 20 -11.19 8.23 9.04
C ALA A 20 -10.01 8.83 9.82
N ILE A 21 -9.77 8.33 11.03
CA ILE A 21 -8.63 8.74 11.85
C ILE A 21 -7.70 7.55 12.00
N LYS A 22 -6.48 7.69 11.50
CA LYS A 22 -5.41 6.72 11.63
C LYS A 22 -4.51 7.11 12.80
N ILE A 23 -4.50 6.30 13.86
CA ILE A 23 -3.74 6.57 15.08
C ILE A 23 -2.53 5.63 15.11
N LEU A 24 -1.34 6.20 15.36
CA LEU A 24 -0.11 5.43 15.56
C LEU A 24 -0.20 4.64 16.87
N LYS A 25 0.15 3.35 16.82
CA LYS A 25 0.16 2.49 18.03
C LYS A 25 1.25 2.89 19.01
N ASP A 26 0.98 2.73 20.29
CA ASP A 26 1.86 3.13 21.39
C ASP A 26 3.27 2.50 21.32
N GLU A 27 3.38 1.28 20.80
CA GLU A 27 4.66 0.57 20.63
C GLU A 27 5.66 1.32 19.73
N TYR A 28 5.17 2.19 18.83
CA TYR A 28 6.02 2.99 17.92
C TYR A 28 6.33 4.39 18.46
N LEU A 29 5.64 4.84 19.54
CA LEU A 29 5.83 6.16 20.12
C LEU A 29 7.22 6.36 20.78
N ASN A 30 7.90 5.27 21.10
CA ASN A 30 9.25 5.30 21.68
C ASN A 30 10.37 5.29 20.63
N ASN A 31 10.05 5.25 19.34
CA ASN A 31 11.02 5.24 18.26
C ASN A 31 11.06 6.61 17.55
N GLU A 32 11.98 7.49 17.99
CA GLU A 32 12.10 8.86 17.46
C GLU A 32 12.35 8.90 15.94
N GLU A 33 13.10 7.94 15.39
CA GLU A 33 13.36 7.87 13.96
C GLU A 33 12.09 7.51 13.19
N PHE A 34 11.30 6.56 13.70
CA PHE A 34 10.02 6.19 13.13
C PHE A 34 9.03 7.36 13.14
N ILE A 35 8.93 8.07 14.29
CA ILE A 35 8.07 9.25 14.44
C ILE A 35 8.46 10.34 13.45
N ARG A 36 9.76 10.63 13.32
CA ARG A 36 10.25 11.64 12.38
C ARG A 36 9.90 11.29 10.94
N ARG A 37 10.04 10.03 10.55
CA ARG A 37 9.67 9.54 9.21
C ARG A 37 8.16 9.62 8.99
N PHE A 38 7.37 9.09 9.92
CA PHE A 38 5.91 9.16 9.90
C PHE A 38 5.42 10.60 9.71
N LYS A 39 6.01 11.54 10.46
CA LYS A 39 5.71 12.98 10.36
C LYS A 39 6.02 13.56 8.98
N ASN A 40 7.20 13.27 8.43
CA ASN A 40 7.62 13.81 7.15
C ASN A 40 6.78 13.25 6.00
N GLU A 41 6.51 11.95 6.01
CA GLU A 41 5.70 11.28 4.99
C GLU A 41 4.24 11.71 5.05
N SER A 42 3.65 11.78 6.25
CA SER A 42 2.27 12.25 6.42
C SER A 42 2.09 13.68 5.89
N LYS A 43 3.07 14.57 6.14
CA LYS A 43 3.05 15.93 5.59
C LYS A 43 3.15 15.94 4.07
N ALA A 44 4.00 15.10 3.49
CA ALA A 44 4.13 15.01 2.04
C ALA A 44 2.83 14.50 1.40
N ILE A 45 2.22 13.44 1.96
CA ILE A 45 0.94 12.90 1.47
C ILE A 45 -0.19 13.93 1.59
N ALA A 46 -0.20 14.75 2.64
CA ALA A 46 -1.20 15.80 2.83
C ALA A 46 -1.17 16.88 1.72
N THR A 47 -0.10 16.97 0.94
CA THR A 47 -0.01 17.89 -0.22
C THR A 47 -0.68 17.32 -1.47
N LEU A 48 -0.93 16.00 -1.53
CA LEU A 48 -1.52 15.36 -2.69
C LEU A 48 -3.02 15.70 -2.79
N SER A 49 -3.45 16.10 -3.97
CA SER A 49 -4.86 16.37 -4.27
C SER A 49 -5.21 15.75 -5.63
N HIS A 50 -5.82 14.56 -5.60
CA HIS A 50 -6.20 13.81 -6.80
C HIS A 50 -7.47 12.99 -6.53
N PRO A 51 -8.42 12.84 -7.47
CA PRO A 51 -9.67 12.10 -7.25
C PRO A 51 -9.45 10.63 -6.86
N ASN A 52 -8.37 10.02 -7.33
CA ASN A 52 -8.03 8.62 -7.04
C ASN A 52 -7.01 8.46 -5.89
N ILE A 53 -6.77 9.48 -5.07
CA ILE A 53 -5.97 9.42 -3.85
C ILE A 53 -6.85 9.80 -2.66
N VAL A 54 -6.72 9.07 -1.54
CA VAL A 54 -7.40 9.45 -0.30
C VAL A 54 -6.94 10.84 0.14
N LYS A 55 -7.87 11.73 0.42
CA LYS A 55 -7.54 13.08 0.87
C LYS A 55 -7.17 13.08 2.34
N VAL A 56 -6.02 13.63 2.68
CA VAL A 56 -5.63 13.92 4.05
C VAL A 56 -6.11 15.31 4.41
N TYR A 57 -6.82 15.44 5.53
CA TYR A 57 -7.37 16.71 6.01
C TYR A 57 -6.48 17.35 7.04
N ASP A 58 -5.92 16.54 7.95
CA ASP A 58 -5.08 17.02 9.04
C ASP A 58 -4.10 15.95 9.50
N VAL A 59 -2.99 16.38 10.09
CA VAL A 59 -1.99 15.51 10.70
C VAL A 59 -1.53 16.11 12.02
N SER A 60 -1.60 15.36 13.09
CA SER A 60 -1.19 15.79 14.43
C SER A 60 -0.04 14.95 14.95
N PHE A 61 0.92 15.63 15.56
CA PHE A 61 2.14 15.07 16.11
C PHE A 61 2.35 15.55 17.56
N GLY A 62 1.33 15.26 18.40
CA GLY A 62 1.41 15.52 19.84
C GLY A 62 2.33 14.52 20.55
N ASP A 63 2.77 14.87 21.75
CA ASP A 63 3.67 14.02 22.54
C ASP A 63 3.03 12.70 22.97
N MET A 64 1.71 12.69 23.15
CA MET A 64 0.95 11.52 23.64
C MET A 64 0.28 10.73 22.54
N ILE A 65 -0.15 11.35 21.44
CA ILE A 65 -0.90 10.73 20.36
C ILE A 65 -0.46 11.34 19.04
N GLN A 66 -0.23 10.47 18.07
CA GLN A 66 0.05 10.85 16.70
C GLN A 66 -1.02 10.27 15.78
N TYR A 67 -1.63 11.12 14.97
CA TYR A 67 -2.73 10.68 14.11
C TYR A 67 -2.79 11.45 12.80
N ILE A 68 -3.46 10.83 11.84
CA ILE A 68 -3.80 11.42 10.54
C ILE A 68 -5.32 11.40 10.40
N VAL A 69 -5.91 12.55 10.07
CA VAL A 69 -7.32 12.67 9.72
C VAL A 69 -7.46 12.67 8.21
N MET A 70 -8.25 11.76 7.68
CA MET A 70 -8.41 11.59 6.24
C MET A 70 -9.87 11.39 5.84
N GLU A 71 -10.13 11.49 4.56
CA GLU A 71 -11.40 11.18 3.94
C GLU A 71 -11.87 9.80 4.36
N TYR A 72 -13.14 9.72 4.85
CA TYR A 72 -13.79 8.44 5.01
C TYR A 72 -14.30 7.97 3.65
N ILE A 73 -13.95 6.76 3.27
CA ILE A 73 -14.36 6.17 1.99
C ILE A 73 -15.41 5.10 2.28
N ASP A 74 -16.63 5.35 1.79
CA ASP A 74 -17.71 4.37 1.84
C ASP A 74 -17.58 3.44 0.62
N GLY A 75 -16.89 2.32 0.82
CA GLY A 75 -16.55 1.37 -0.23
C GLY A 75 -15.93 0.10 0.35
N ILE A 76 -15.51 -0.78 -0.55
CA ILE A 76 -14.80 -2.02 -0.22
C ILE A 76 -13.37 -1.96 -0.75
N THR A 77 -12.47 -2.76 -0.20
CA THR A 77 -11.12 -2.91 -0.76
C THR A 77 -11.16 -3.67 -2.08
N LEU A 78 -10.21 -3.44 -2.98
CA LEU A 78 -10.08 -4.28 -4.17
C LEU A 78 -9.84 -5.75 -3.81
N LYS A 79 -9.24 -6.03 -2.65
CA LYS A 79 -9.08 -7.41 -2.18
C LYS A 79 -10.42 -8.06 -1.92
N GLU A 80 -11.30 -7.41 -1.16
CA GLU A 80 -12.67 -7.90 -0.93
C GLU A 80 -13.44 -8.06 -2.24
N TYR A 81 -13.24 -7.14 -3.18
CA TYR A 81 -13.85 -7.22 -4.51
C TYR A 81 -13.35 -8.43 -5.30
N PHE A 82 -12.04 -8.70 -5.33
CA PHE A 82 -11.46 -9.88 -5.99
C PHE A 82 -11.98 -11.19 -5.36
N ASP A 83 -12.07 -11.23 -4.03
CA ASP A 83 -12.56 -12.40 -3.30
C ASP A 83 -14.04 -12.71 -3.61
N GLN A 84 -14.83 -11.68 -3.94
CA GLN A 84 -16.24 -11.84 -4.32
C GLN A 84 -16.41 -12.20 -5.79
N GLN A 85 -15.64 -11.61 -6.70
CA GLN A 85 -15.80 -11.77 -8.15
C GLN A 85 -14.95 -12.91 -8.72
N GLY A 86 -13.83 -13.25 -8.11
CA GLY A 86 -12.85 -14.17 -8.66
C GLY A 86 -12.06 -13.53 -9.81
N ILE A 87 -12.39 -13.90 -11.06
CA ILE A 87 -11.75 -13.33 -12.25
C ILE A 87 -12.50 -12.07 -12.68
N ILE A 88 -11.77 -10.97 -12.83
CA ILE A 88 -12.31 -9.68 -13.29
C ILE A 88 -12.26 -9.62 -14.83
N GLU A 89 -13.31 -9.11 -15.43
CA GLU A 89 -13.36 -8.90 -16.89
C GLU A 89 -12.27 -7.93 -17.31
N TRP A 90 -11.58 -8.20 -18.43
CA TRP A 90 -10.37 -7.46 -18.81
C TRP A 90 -10.59 -5.95 -19.01
N LYS A 91 -11.76 -5.52 -19.49
CA LYS A 91 -12.06 -4.10 -19.66
C LYS A 91 -12.17 -3.40 -18.32
N GLU A 92 -12.81 -4.04 -17.36
CA GLU A 92 -12.94 -3.55 -16.00
C GLU A 92 -11.58 -3.54 -15.30
N ALA A 93 -10.80 -4.62 -15.41
CA ALA A 93 -9.45 -4.68 -14.87
C ALA A 93 -8.55 -3.54 -15.39
N LEU A 94 -8.61 -3.24 -16.69
CA LEU A 94 -7.90 -2.12 -17.29
C LEU A 94 -8.42 -0.76 -16.80
N TYR A 95 -9.73 -0.62 -16.63
CA TYR A 95 -10.35 0.60 -16.11
C TYR A 95 -9.88 0.90 -14.69
N LEU A 96 -9.94 -0.09 -13.79
CA LEU A 96 -9.47 0.02 -12.41
C LEU A 96 -7.96 0.32 -12.37
N THR A 97 -7.17 -0.45 -13.14
CA THR A 97 -5.71 -0.25 -13.23
C THR A 97 -5.36 1.15 -13.74
N SER A 98 -6.08 1.68 -14.73
CA SER A 98 -5.81 3.02 -15.26
C SER A 98 -6.00 4.13 -14.22
N GLN A 99 -6.96 3.97 -13.32
CA GLN A 99 -7.19 4.90 -12.22
C GLN A 99 -6.06 4.84 -11.19
N VAL A 100 -5.58 3.61 -10.85
CA VAL A 100 -4.42 3.44 -9.96
C VAL A 100 -3.18 4.11 -10.55
N LEU A 101 -2.91 3.89 -11.85
CA LEU A 101 -1.76 4.50 -12.53
C LEU A 101 -1.82 6.03 -12.55
N LYS A 102 -3.01 6.64 -12.72
CA LYS A 102 -3.19 8.10 -12.62
C LYS A 102 -2.89 8.63 -11.22
N ALA A 103 -3.33 7.90 -10.18
CA ALA A 103 -3.00 8.24 -8.79
C ALA A 103 -1.49 8.19 -8.55
N LEU A 104 -0.83 7.13 -9.00
CA LEU A 104 0.61 6.95 -8.86
C LEU A 104 1.40 7.99 -9.66
N GLN A 105 0.98 8.28 -10.89
CA GLN A 105 1.60 9.34 -11.68
C GLN A 105 1.60 10.66 -10.91
N HIS A 106 0.44 11.07 -10.37
CA HIS A 106 0.33 12.30 -9.58
C HIS A 106 1.26 12.28 -8.36
N ALA A 107 1.33 11.17 -7.62
CA ALA A 107 2.22 11.04 -6.47
C ALA A 107 3.70 11.10 -6.87
N HIS A 108 4.10 10.38 -7.93
CA HIS A 108 5.49 10.36 -8.42
C HIS A 108 5.95 11.73 -8.93
N GLU A 109 5.09 12.51 -9.59
CA GLU A 109 5.36 13.89 -10.00
C GLU A 109 5.63 14.82 -8.81
N HIS A 110 5.10 14.47 -7.61
CA HIS A 110 5.38 15.16 -6.35
C HIS A 110 6.52 14.52 -5.55
N GLY A 111 7.26 13.59 -6.14
CA GLY A 111 8.40 12.91 -5.49
C GLY A 111 7.98 11.88 -4.43
N ILE A 112 6.72 11.45 -4.42
CA ILE A 112 6.18 10.50 -3.44
C ILE A 112 6.01 9.14 -4.09
N VAL A 113 6.69 8.11 -3.57
CA VAL A 113 6.57 6.70 -3.97
C VAL A 113 5.70 5.98 -2.94
N HIS A 114 4.74 5.18 -3.40
CA HIS A 114 3.78 4.50 -2.50
C HIS A 114 4.40 3.33 -1.74
N ARG A 115 5.18 2.49 -2.41
CA ARG A 115 5.96 1.35 -1.88
C ARG A 115 5.15 0.18 -1.27
N ASP A 116 3.83 0.27 -1.22
CA ASP A 116 2.94 -0.79 -0.69
C ASP A 116 1.66 -0.90 -1.52
N ILE A 117 1.78 -0.86 -2.85
CA ILE A 117 0.65 -1.07 -3.75
C ILE A 117 0.21 -2.53 -3.67
N LYS A 118 -1.06 -2.73 -3.29
CA LYS A 118 -1.74 -4.02 -3.20
C LYS A 118 -3.24 -3.82 -3.13
N PRO A 119 -4.06 -4.83 -3.42
CA PRO A 119 -5.52 -4.68 -3.44
C PRO A 119 -6.13 -4.22 -2.11
N GLN A 120 -5.50 -4.53 -0.97
CA GLN A 120 -5.95 -4.09 0.36
C GLN A 120 -5.83 -2.57 0.58
N ASN A 121 -4.90 -1.92 -0.14
CA ASN A 121 -4.64 -0.48 -0.03
C ASN A 121 -5.34 0.34 -1.12
N ILE A 122 -6.30 -0.25 -1.81
CA ILE A 122 -7.09 0.42 -2.84
C ILE A 122 -8.55 0.20 -2.52
N MET A 123 -9.27 1.29 -2.29
CA MET A 123 -10.72 1.28 -2.04
C MET A 123 -11.47 1.44 -3.35
N LEU A 124 -12.53 0.66 -3.54
CA LEU A 124 -13.47 0.74 -4.65
C LEU A 124 -14.80 1.28 -4.13
N LEU A 125 -15.26 2.39 -4.70
CA LEU A 125 -16.54 3.01 -4.41
C LEU A 125 -17.64 2.40 -5.29
N GLN A 126 -18.91 2.62 -4.91
CA GLN A 126 -20.07 2.08 -5.62
C GLN A 126 -20.19 2.58 -7.07
N ASP A 127 -19.65 3.74 -7.38
CA ASP A 127 -19.66 4.35 -8.72
C ASP A 127 -18.52 3.83 -9.63
N GLY A 128 -17.70 2.89 -9.15
CA GLY A 128 -16.54 2.37 -9.86
C GLY A 128 -15.27 3.24 -9.76
N THR A 129 -15.32 4.31 -8.98
CA THR A 129 -14.13 5.11 -8.68
C THR A 129 -13.25 4.36 -7.69
N ILE A 130 -11.92 4.39 -7.89
CA ILE A 130 -10.98 3.89 -6.88
C ILE A 130 -10.30 5.03 -6.14
N LYS A 131 -9.87 4.74 -4.91
CA LYS A 131 -8.99 5.60 -4.14
C LYS A 131 -7.83 4.80 -3.58
N VAL A 132 -6.61 5.23 -3.90
CA VAL A 132 -5.37 4.69 -3.31
C VAL A 132 -5.23 5.25 -1.90
N THR A 133 -5.03 4.36 -0.94
CA THR A 133 -4.88 4.66 0.49
C THR A 133 -3.54 4.14 0.98
N ASP A 134 -3.17 4.48 2.22
CA ASP A 134 -2.03 3.89 2.92
C ASP A 134 -0.70 3.98 2.16
N PHE A 135 -0.41 5.16 1.58
CA PHE A 135 0.95 5.45 1.12
C PHE A 135 1.94 5.06 2.21
N GLY A 136 2.98 4.30 1.85
CA GLY A 136 3.84 3.48 2.71
C GLY A 136 4.49 4.09 3.95
N ILE A 137 3.72 4.84 4.73
CA ILE A 137 4.11 5.58 5.94
C ILE A 137 4.82 4.69 6.99
N ALA A 138 4.64 3.38 6.92
CA ALA A 138 5.12 2.46 7.96
C ALA A 138 6.21 1.48 7.49
N ARG A 139 6.61 1.47 6.21
CA ARG A 139 7.52 0.44 5.68
C ARG A 139 9.03 0.73 5.83
N PHE A 140 9.40 1.83 6.47
CA PHE A 140 10.80 2.14 6.73
C PHE A 140 11.32 1.63 8.08
N SER A 141 10.67 0.62 8.68
CA SER A 141 11.24 -0.01 9.86
C SER A 141 12.39 -0.93 9.43
N ASP A 142 13.56 -0.47 9.75
CA ASP A 142 14.79 -1.18 10.06
C ASP A 142 15.26 -2.39 9.23
N LYS A 143 16.49 -2.26 8.77
CA LYS A 143 17.38 -3.38 8.45
C LYS A 143 17.50 -4.44 9.57
N ALA A 144 16.91 -4.20 10.74
CA ALA A 144 17.11 -4.99 11.95
C ALA A 144 15.90 -5.82 12.42
N THR A 145 14.66 -5.54 11.99
CA THR A 145 13.50 -6.30 12.47
C THR A 145 12.76 -7.00 11.34
N ARG A 146 13.40 -8.01 10.75
CA ARG A 146 12.76 -9.04 9.92
C ARG A 146 11.92 -10.01 10.77
N THR A 147 11.18 -9.55 11.73
CA THR A 147 10.11 -10.34 12.32
C THR A 147 8.93 -10.29 11.37
N MET A 148 8.80 -11.34 10.56
CA MET A 148 7.66 -11.57 9.68
C MET A 148 6.43 -11.80 10.58
N THR A 149 5.71 -10.73 10.90
CA THR A 149 4.38 -10.85 11.50
C THR A 149 3.41 -11.38 10.45
N GLU A 150 2.36 -12.10 10.86
CA GLU A 150 1.35 -12.69 9.95
C GLU A 150 0.78 -11.68 8.94
N HIS A 151 0.73 -10.39 9.29
CA HIS A 151 0.33 -9.31 8.38
C HIS A 151 1.34 -9.01 7.26
N ALA A 152 2.61 -9.43 7.41
CA ALA A 152 3.63 -9.31 6.37
C ALA A 152 3.45 -10.37 5.28
N ILE A 153 2.86 -11.53 5.61
CA ILE A 153 2.76 -12.69 4.71
C ILE A 153 1.96 -12.36 3.45
N GLY A 154 0.82 -11.64 3.57
CA GLY A 154 0.01 -11.25 2.39
C GLY A 154 0.63 -10.15 1.52
N SER A 155 1.53 -9.33 2.08
CA SER A 155 2.15 -8.20 1.36
C SER A 155 3.33 -8.59 0.49
N VAL A 156 3.96 -9.74 0.72
CA VAL A 156 5.18 -10.16 -0.01
C VAL A 156 4.93 -10.50 -1.47
N HIS A 157 3.70 -10.83 -1.84
CA HIS A 157 3.35 -11.21 -3.21
C HIS A 157 3.40 -10.06 -4.22
N TYR A 158 3.28 -8.80 -3.73
CA TYR A 158 3.29 -7.59 -4.56
C TYR A 158 4.61 -6.82 -4.50
N ILE A 159 5.55 -7.26 -3.66
CA ILE A 159 6.86 -6.60 -3.47
C ILE A 159 7.68 -6.73 -4.75
N SER A 160 8.28 -5.62 -5.20
CA SER A 160 9.21 -5.61 -6.31
C SER A 160 10.55 -6.29 -5.96
N PRO A 161 11.31 -6.78 -6.95
CA PRO A 161 12.60 -7.45 -6.71
C PRO A 161 13.59 -6.57 -5.96
N GLU A 162 13.67 -5.28 -6.26
CA GLU A 162 14.55 -4.32 -5.58
C GLU A 162 14.13 -4.10 -4.12
N GLN A 163 12.81 -4.06 -3.84
CA GLN A 163 12.31 -4.00 -2.46
C GLN A 163 12.67 -5.26 -1.68
N ALA A 164 12.52 -6.44 -2.32
CA ALA A 164 12.86 -7.72 -1.72
C ALA A 164 14.34 -7.81 -1.32
N ARG A 165 15.23 -7.19 -2.11
CA ARG A 165 16.67 -7.10 -1.85
C ARG A 165 17.05 -5.99 -0.86
N GLY A 166 16.12 -5.13 -0.47
CA GLY A 166 16.40 -3.95 0.37
C GLY A 166 17.19 -2.87 -0.35
N GLU A 167 17.09 -2.84 -1.68
CA GLU A 167 17.70 -1.82 -2.53
C GLU A 167 16.87 -0.51 -2.52
N ALA A 168 17.42 0.55 -3.10
CA ALA A 168 16.69 1.81 -3.25
C ALA A 168 15.48 1.61 -4.18
N THR A 169 14.32 2.12 -3.76
CA THR A 169 13.05 1.98 -4.48
C THR A 169 12.62 3.31 -5.07
N ASP A 170 12.14 3.29 -6.29
CA ASP A 170 11.56 4.43 -7.00
C ASP A 170 10.14 4.10 -7.49
N GLY A 171 9.55 4.97 -8.30
CA GLY A 171 8.21 4.76 -8.86
C GLY A 171 8.05 3.46 -9.67
N LYS A 172 9.14 2.86 -10.17
CA LYS A 172 9.08 1.58 -10.91
C LYS A 172 8.66 0.43 -10.01
N SER A 173 9.00 0.47 -8.71
CA SER A 173 8.56 -0.51 -7.73
C SER A 173 7.04 -0.54 -7.60
N ASP A 174 6.39 0.64 -7.61
CA ASP A 174 4.92 0.73 -7.60
C ASP A 174 4.33 0.15 -8.89
N ILE A 175 4.94 0.44 -10.04
CA ILE A 175 4.49 -0.09 -11.35
C ILE A 175 4.60 -1.61 -11.40
N TYR A 176 5.66 -2.21 -10.83
CA TYR A 176 5.78 -3.65 -10.69
C TYR A 176 4.59 -4.22 -9.89
N SER A 177 4.29 -3.63 -8.74
CA SER A 177 3.17 -4.05 -7.88
C SER A 177 1.81 -3.94 -8.60
N VAL A 178 1.60 -2.88 -9.40
CA VAL A 178 0.41 -2.75 -10.27
C VAL A 178 0.34 -3.88 -11.29
N GLY A 179 1.47 -4.28 -11.89
CA GLY A 179 1.53 -5.40 -12.83
C GLY A 179 1.12 -6.73 -12.19
N VAL A 180 1.58 -7.00 -10.97
CA VAL A 180 1.17 -8.18 -10.18
C VAL A 180 -0.33 -8.15 -9.89
N MET A 181 -0.85 -7.00 -9.47
CA MET A 181 -2.28 -6.83 -9.19
C MET A 181 -3.15 -7.00 -10.45
N LEU A 182 -2.74 -6.47 -11.59
CA LEU A 182 -3.44 -6.66 -12.86
C LEU A 182 -3.44 -8.14 -13.28
N TYR A 183 -2.34 -8.84 -13.10
CA TYR A 183 -2.29 -10.28 -13.36
C TYR A 183 -3.30 -11.03 -12.47
N GLU A 184 -3.33 -10.72 -11.17
CA GLU A 184 -4.29 -11.32 -10.22
C GLU A 184 -5.74 -11.06 -10.65
N MET A 185 -6.10 -9.82 -11.03
CA MET A 185 -7.43 -9.50 -11.56
C MET A 185 -7.83 -10.39 -12.74
N LEU A 186 -6.93 -10.55 -13.71
CA LEU A 186 -7.21 -11.28 -14.95
C LEU A 186 -7.18 -12.80 -14.81
N ARG A 187 -6.49 -13.32 -13.80
CA ARG A 187 -6.26 -14.77 -13.63
C ARG A 187 -6.93 -15.35 -12.39
N GLY A 188 -7.42 -14.51 -11.47
CA GLY A 188 -7.98 -14.93 -10.18
C GLY A 188 -6.95 -15.58 -9.24
N LYS A 189 -5.65 -15.43 -9.55
CA LYS A 189 -4.54 -15.97 -8.75
C LYS A 189 -3.28 -15.14 -8.95
N LEU A 190 -2.42 -15.16 -7.96
CA LEU A 190 -1.13 -14.47 -7.98
C LEU A 190 -0.17 -15.08 -9.03
N PRO A 191 0.70 -14.28 -9.67
CA PRO A 191 1.71 -14.80 -10.61
C PRO A 191 2.77 -15.65 -9.91
N PHE A 192 3.07 -15.33 -8.65
CA PHE A 192 4.03 -16.03 -7.81
C PHE A 192 3.33 -16.39 -6.50
N ASP A 193 2.80 -17.59 -6.44
CA ASP A 193 2.16 -18.16 -5.25
C ASP A 193 3.05 -19.28 -4.75
N ALA A 194 3.74 -19.04 -3.65
CA ALA A 194 4.64 -19.99 -3.04
C ALA A 194 4.25 -20.20 -1.57
N ASP A 195 4.44 -21.43 -1.08
CA ASP A 195 4.05 -21.85 0.29
C ASP A 195 4.71 -21.06 1.42
N SER A 196 5.66 -20.17 1.08
CA SER A 196 6.29 -19.26 2.04
C SER A 196 6.64 -17.92 1.41
N ALA A 197 6.59 -16.86 2.22
CA ALA A 197 7.06 -15.54 1.86
C ALA A 197 8.51 -15.52 1.33
N VAL A 198 9.38 -16.37 1.86
CA VAL A 198 10.77 -16.52 1.43
C VAL A 198 10.83 -17.09 0.01
N SER A 199 10.05 -18.12 -0.29
CA SER A 199 9.97 -18.70 -1.63
C SER A 199 9.45 -17.69 -2.64
N CYS A 200 8.41 -16.91 -2.28
CA CYS A 200 7.90 -15.84 -3.13
C CYS A 200 8.98 -14.80 -3.44
N LEU A 201 9.74 -14.35 -2.45
CA LEU A 201 10.86 -13.43 -2.62
C LEU A 201 11.98 -13.99 -3.52
N LEU A 202 12.25 -15.28 -3.44
CA LEU A 202 13.24 -15.96 -4.31
C LEU A 202 12.80 -15.97 -5.78
N TYR A 203 11.51 -16.21 -6.06
CA TYR A 203 10.97 -16.16 -7.42
C TYR A 203 10.95 -14.75 -8.01
N THR A 204 10.64 -13.74 -7.21
CA THR A 204 10.63 -12.33 -7.66
C THR A 204 12.02 -11.71 -7.77
N SER A 205 13.04 -12.33 -7.16
CA SER A 205 14.42 -11.87 -7.15
C SER A 205 15.39 -12.98 -7.59
N PRO A 206 15.32 -13.46 -8.85
CA PRO A 206 16.21 -14.49 -9.34
C PRO A 206 17.67 -14.04 -9.21
N SER A 207 18.52 -14.91 -8.66
CA SER A 207 19.95 -14.64 -8.56
C SER A 207 20.61 -14.79 -9.93
N PRO A 208 21.74 -14.12 -10.19
CA PRO A 208 22.51 -14.36 -11.42
C PRO A 208 22.92 -15.83 -11.62
N ARG A 209 22.94 -16.63 -10.55
CA ARG A 209 23.20 -18.07 -10.61
C ARG A 209 22.05 -18.88 -11.22
N ASP A 210 20.81 -18.38 -11.08
CA ASP A 210 19.63 -19.06 -11.61
C ASP A 210 19.58 -18.98 -13.14
N TYR A 211 20.14 -17.91 -13.73
CA TYR A 211 20.32 -17.76 -15.17
C TYR A 211 21.45 -18.64 -15.74
N ALA A 212 22.43 -19.03 -14.92
CA ALA A 212 23.53 -19.89 -15.35
C ALA A 212 23.15 -21.39 -15.40
N ALA A 213 22.13 -21.80 -14.63
CA ALA A 213 21.65 -23.17 -14.57
C ALA A 213 20.58 -23.52 -15.65
N SER A 214 20.09 -22.52 -16.41
CA SER A 214 19.08 -22.71 -17.46
C SER A 214 19.63 -22.71 -18.89
N ARG A 215 20.97 -22.84 -19.06
CA ARG A 215 21.64 -23.04 -20.36
C ARG A 215 22.26 -24.41 -20.50
#